data_c29c205dc172b0ad13a013efaa4df257
#
_entry.id   c29c205dc172b0ad13a013efaa4df257
#
_cell.length_a   1.000
_cell.length_b   1.000
_cell.length_c   1.000
_cell.angle_alpha   90.00
_cell.angle_beta   90.00
_cell.angle_gamma   90.00
#
_symmetry.space_group_name_H-M   'P 1'
#
loop_
_entity.id
_entity.type
_entity.pdbx_description
1 polymer ?
#
loop_
_entity_poly.entity_id
_entity_poly.type
_entity_poly.pdbx_seq_one_letter_code
_entity_poly.pdbx_strand_id
1 'polypeptide(L)'
;MRILILCTGNSCRSQMAEGFLRSFDPTLEVYSAGTRPSANVHPKAIAVMKEAGIDLSGAFPKNVDRFTKESFDYVITVCDNAKETCPVFFGKVQHRLHMGFEDPADAVGTEEEVLAIFRRVRDEIKEEFFKLYRSTGSREAKDKQLL
;
A
#
# COMPACT_ATOMS: atom_id res chain seq x y z
N MET A 1 -0.73 -9.51 13.18
CA MET A 1 0.35 -8.69 12.58
C MET A 1 -0.20 -7.35 12.16
N ARG A 2 0.48 -6.27 12.52
CA ARG A 2 0.07 -4.90 12.19
C ARG A 2 1.04 -4.30 11.17
N ILE A 3 0.52 -3.79 10.08
CA ILE A 3 1.29 -3.27 8.95
C ILE A 3 0.81 -1.87 8.61
N LEU A 4 1.76 -0.93 8.48
CA LEU A 4 1.50 0.43 8.01
C LEU A 4 2.22 0.64 6.68
N ILE A 5 1.48 1.09 5.67
CA ILE A 5 2.02 1.36 4.34
C ILE A 5 2.03 2.87 4.13
N LEU A 6 3.19 3.42 3.78
CA LEU A 6 3.38 4.86 3.64
C LEU A 6 3.75 5.27 2.23
N CYS A 7 3.13 6.35 1.77
CA CYS A 7 3.57 7.09 0.60
C CYS A 7 3.32 8.59 0.86
N THR A 8 3.45 9.44 -0.14
CA THR A 8 3.27 10.88 0.06
C THR A 8 1.79 11.25 0.16
N GLY A 9 1.00 10.95 -0.87
CA GLY A 9 -0.40 11.39 -0.99
C GLY A 9 -1.42 10.43 -0.41
N ASN A 10 -1.05 9.17 -0.21
CA ASN A 10 -1.97 8.11 0.22
C ASN A 10 -3.23 8.02 -0.68
N SER A 11 -3.05 8.24 -1.98
CA SER A 11 -4.15 8.27 -2.94
C SER A 11 -4.15 7.12 -3.95
N CYS A 12 -2.99 6.52 -4.24
CA CYS A 12 -2.86 5.45 -5.22
C CYS A 12 -2.12 4.23 -4.67
N ARG A 13 -0.78 4.28 -4.66
CA ARG A 13 0.09 3.13 -4.38
C ARG A 13 -0.17 2.49 -3.02
N SER A 14 -0.19 3.27 -1.96
CA SER A 14 -0.40 2.73 -0.61
C SER A 14 -1.82 2.23 -0.39
N GLN A 15 -2.81 2.86 -1.02
CA GLN A 15 -4.20 2.39 -0.95
C GLN A 15 -4.37 1.06 -1.67
N MET A 16 -3.74 0.91 -2.84
CA MET A 16 -3.78 -0.35 -3.59
C MET A 16 -3.09 -1.48 -2.81
N ALA A 17 -1.93 -1.19 -2.22
CA ALA A 17 -1.19 -2.16 -1.42
C ALA A 17 -1.99 -2.61 -0.19
N GLU A 18 -2.61 -1.65 0.52
CA GLU A 18 -3.49 -1.97 1.65
C GLU A 18 -4.64 -2.88 1.20
N GLY A 19 -5.28 -2.56 0.07
CA GLY A 19 -6.38 -3.35 -0.48
C GLY A 19 -5.96 -4.78 -0.78
N PHE A 20 -4.80 -4.98 -1.40
CA PHE A 20 -4.30 -6.33 -1.70
C PHE A 20 -3.98 -7.12 -0.44
N LEU A 21 -3.25 -6.55 0.51
CA LEU A 21 -2.91 -7.27 1.74
C LEU A 21 -4.16 -7.69 2.51
N ARG A 22 -5.15 -6.82 2.61
CA ARG A 22 -6.43 -7.16 3.25
C ARG A 22 -7.14 -8.29 2.51
N SER A 23 -7.04 -8.32 1.17
CA SER A 23 -7.66 -9.39 0.37
C SER A 23 -6.93 -10.73 0.51
N PHE A 24 -5.61 -10.69 0.71
CA PHE A 24 -4.82 -11.91 0.90
C PHE A 24 -5.13 -12.59 2.24
N ASP A 25 -5.32 -11.77 3.28
CA ASP A 25 -5.54 -12.29 4.63
C ASP A 25 -6.32 -11.28 5.48
N PRO A 26 -7.63 -11.52 5.70
CA PRO A 26 -8.46 -10.61 6.50
C PRO A 26 -8.06 -10.51 7.97
N THR A 27 -7.20 -11.41 8.46
CA THR A 27 -6.73 -11.36 9.85
C THR A 27 -5.62 -10.33 10.07
N LEU A 28 -5.00 -9.84 9.00
CA LEU A 28 -3.99 -8.79 9.10
C LEU A 28 -4.62 -7.44 9.44
N GLU A 29 -3.98 -6.70 10.34
CA GLU A 29 -4.33 -5.30 10.57
C GLU A 29 -3.48 -4.44 9.66
N VAL A 30 -4.06 -3.95 8.58
CA VAL A 30 -3.35 -3.17 7.56
C VAL A 30 -3.90 -1.75 7.51
N TYR A 31 -2.99 -0.79 7.56
CA TYR A 31 -3.30 0.64 7.46
C TYR A 31 -2.40 1.28 6.41
N SER A 32 -2.84 2.40 5.86
CA SER A 32 -2.02 3.22 4.97
C SER A 32 -2.18 4.69 5.33
N ALA A 33 -1.14 5.48 5.04
CA ALA A 33 -1.13 6.90 5.33
C ALA A 33 -0.13 7.63 4.44
N GLY A 34 -0.17 8.96 4.48
CA GLY A 34 0.76 9.82 3.77
C GLY A 34 1.18 11.01 4.61
N THR A 35 2.29 11.64 4.21
CA THR A 35 2.77 12.88 4.85
C THR A 35 2.02 14.10 4.36
N ARG A 36 1.48 14.03 3.14
CA ARG A 36 0.65 15.08 2.51
C ARG A 36 -0.56 14.42 1.87
N PRO A 37 -1.53 13.97 2.69
CA PRO A 37 -2.65 13.22 2.14
C PRO A 37 -3.47 14.06 1.16
N SER A 38 -3.80 13.44 0.02
CA SER A 38 -4.69 14.00 -0.97
C SER A 38 -6.12 14.07 -0.40
N ALA A 39 -7.00 14.83 -1.07
CA ALA A 39 -8.38 14.93 -0.62
C ALA A 39 -9.14 13.60 -0.74
N ASN A 40 -8.85 12.84 -1.79
CA ASN A 40 -9.56 11.58 -2.10
C ASN A 40 -8.61 10.54 -2.65
N VAL A 41 -9.00 9.27 -2.57
CA VAL A 41 -8.34 8.20 -3.32
C VAL A 41 -8.57 8.47 -4.81
N HIS A 42 -7.52 8.28 -5.61
CA HIS A 42 -7.58 8.59 -7.03
C HIS A 42 -8.65 7.75 -7.73
N PRO A 43 -9.54 8.37 -8.55
CA PRO A 43 -10.61 7.63 -9.22
C PRO A 43 -10.12 6.47 -10.09
N LYS A 44 -8.98 6.62 -10.75
CA LYS A 44 -8.42 5.55 -11.58
C LYS A 44 -7.88 4.40 -10.73
N ALA A 45 -7.35 4.69 -9.53
CA ALA A 45 -6.96 3.64 -8.59
C ALA A 45 -8.18 2.82 -8.16
N ILE A 46 -9.28 3.51 -7.83
CA ILE A 46 -10.55 2.85 -7.49
C ILE A 46 -11.02 1.95 -8.65
N ALA A 47 -10.97 2.47 -9.87
CA ALA A 47 -11.43 1.76 -11.07
C ALA A 47 -10.61 0.48 -11.33
N VAL A 48 -9.27 0.59 -11.32
CA VAL A 48 -8.43 -0.58 -11.63
C VAL A 48 -8.42 -1.61 -10.49
N MET A 49 -8.62 -1.19 -9.25
CA MET A 49 -8.76 -2.14 -8.14
C MET A 49 -10.09 -2.88 -8.20
N LYS A 50 -11.15 -2.21 -8.65
CA LYS A 50 -12.44 -2.85 -8.88
C LYS A 50 -12.33 -3.94 -9.94
N GLU A 51 -11.55 -3.72 -11.00
CA GLU A 51 -11.25 -4.75 -12.01
C GLU A 51 -10.63 -6.00 -11.38
N ALA A 52 -9.83 -5.81 -10.33
CA ALA A 52 -9.16 -6.90 -9.61
C ALA A 52 -10.03 -7.49 -8.48
N GLY A 53 -11.29 -7.07 -8.37
CA GLY A 53 -12.22 -7.57 -7.36
C GLY A 53 -12.12 -6.90 -6.01
N ILE A 54 -11.43 -5.76 -5.91
CA ILE A 54 -11.21 -5.05 -4.64
C ILE A 54 -11.91 -3.70 -4.68
N ASP A 55 -12.78 -3.43 -3.70
CA ASP A 55 -13.53 -2.19 -3.60
C ASP A 55 -12.80 -1.18 -2.71
N LEU A 56 -12.34 -0.08 -3.30
CA LEU A 56 -11.73 1.04 -2.59
C LEU A 56 -12.68 2.24 -2.42
N SER A 57 -13.97 2.09 -2.74
CA SER A 57 -14.91 3.22 -2.73
C SER A 57 -15.10 3.84 -1.35
N GLY A 58 -14.91 3.07 -0.28
CA GLY A 58 -14.98 3.57 1.09
C GLY A 58 -13.65 4.00 1.69
N ALA A 59 -12.56 3.89 0.95
CA ALA A 59 -11.23 4.25 1.42
C ALA A 59 -11.00 5.77 1.34
N PHE A 60 -10.15 6.29 2.21
CA PHE A 60 -9.81 7.71 2.21
C PHE A 60 -8.34 7.91 2.60
N PRO A 61 -7.69 8.98 2.09
CA PRO A 61 -6.33 9.31 2.48
C PRO A 61 -6.26 9.76 3.94
N LYS A 62 -5.18 9.34 4.63
CA LYS A 62 -4.97 9.63 6.05
C LYS A 62 -3.59 10.21 6.26
N ASN A 63 -3.45 11.09 7.25
CA ASN A 63 -2.16 11.63 7.64
C ASN A 63 -1.43 10.62 8.54
N VAL A 64 -0.13 10.46 8.33
CA VAL A 64 0.73 9.56 9.11
C VAL A 64 0.72 9.91 10.61
N ASP A 65 0.45 11.17 10.96
CA ASP A 65 0.38 11.62 12.36
C ASP A 65 -0.66 10.86 13.18
N ARG A 66 -1.66 10.29 12.53
CA ARG A 66 -2.67 9.45 13.22
C ARG A 66 -2.07 8.20 13.86
N PHE A 67 -0.92 7.75 13.38
CA PHE A 67 -0.33 6.46 13.74
C PHE A 67 0.96 6.57 14.56
N THR A 68 1.45 7.77 14.85
CA THR A 68 2.77 7.99 15.48
C THR A 68 2.88 7.41 16.89
N LYS A 69 1.76 7.20 17.58
CA LYS A 69 1.74 6.62 18.94
C LYS A 69 1.48 5.11 18.95
N GLU A 70 1.25 4.53 17.78
CA GLU A 70 0.98 3.10 17.64
C GLU A 70 2.26 2.35 17.26
N SER A 71 2.29 1.06 17.55
CA SER A 71 3.41 0.19 17.18
C SER A 71 3.01 -0.72 16.02
N PHE A 72 3.97 -1.02 15.14
CA PHE A 72 3.75 -1.85 13.97
C PHE A 72 4.82 -2.93 13.85
N ASP A 73 4.42 -4.09 13.35
CA ASP A 73 5.36 -5.15 13.00
C ASP A 73 6.14 -4.77 11.74
N TYR A 74 5.46 -4.16 10.78
CA TYR A 74 6.05 -3.68 9.53
C TYR A 74 5.60 -2.28 9.21
N VAL A 75 6.54 -1.43 8.80
CA VAL A 75 6.24 -0.17 8.11
C VAL A 75 6.91 -0.24 6.74
N ILE A 76 6.11 -0.09 5.70
CA ILE A 76 6.53 -0.27 4.32
C ILE A 76 6.31 1.02 3.55
N THR A 77 7.38 1.61 3.03
CA THR A 77 7.27 2.79 2.15
C THR A 77 7.20 2.31 0.70
N VAL A 78 6.30 2.90 -0.08
CA VAL A 78 6.05 2.51 -1.47
C VAL A 78 6.30 3.63 -2.47
N CYS A 79 6.81 4.75 -2.02
CA CYS A 79 7.13 5.89 -2.88
C CYS A 79 8.36 5.62 -3.76
N ASP A 80 8.48 6.38 -4.84
CA ASP A 80 9.62 6.32 -5.75
C ASP A 80 10.72 7.26 -5.27
N ASN A 81 11.76 6.73 -4.63
CA ASN A 81 12.88 7.52 -4.08
C ASN A 81 13.61 8.36 -5.12
N ALA A 82 13.54 7.99 -6.39
CA ALA A 82 14.21 8.74 -7.46
C ALA A 82 13.48 10.05 -7.79
N LYS A 83 12.18 10.14 -7.50
CA LYS A 83 11.33 11.26 -7.91
C LYS A 83 10.67 12.01 -6.75
N GLU A 84 10.66 11.42 -5.57
CA GLU A 84 9.99 12.00 -4.41
C GLU A 84 10.71 11.64 -3.11
N THR A 85 10.50 12.44 -2.07
CA THR A 85 11.06 12.17 -0.75
C THR A 85 10.15 11.20 -0.01
N CYS A 86 10.69 10.01 0.30
CA CYS A 86 9.94 9.01 1.07
C CYS A 86 9.82 9.44 2.53
N PRO A 87 8.64 9.27 3.15
CA PRO A 87 8.47 9.57 4.56
C PRO A 87 9.23 8.59 5.44
N VAL A 88 9.63 9.05 6.63
CA VAL A 88 10.22 8.21 7.67
C VAL A 88 9.25 8.18 8.84
N PHE A 89 8.87 6.98 9.27
CA PHE A 89 8.00 6.80 10.43
C PHE A 89 8.87 6.66 11.69
N PHE A 90 8.66 7.52 12.68
CA PHE A 90 9.46 7.57 13.90
C PHE A 90 8.86 6.80 15.08
N GLY A 91 7.72 6.15 14.89
CA GLY A 91 7.09 5.33 15.92
C GLY A 91 7.80 3.99 16.13
N LYS A 92 7.18 3.13 16.95
CA LYS A 92 7.74 1.80 17.25
C LYS A 92 7.48 0.83 16.09
N VAL A 93 8.55 0.31 15.50
CA VAL A 93 8.50 -0.58 14.33
C VAL A 93 9.50 -1.71 14.50
N GLN A 94 9.07 -2.95 14.28
CA GLN A 94 10.00 -4.09 14.26
C GLN A 94 10.79 -4.17 12.96
N HIS A 95 10.11 -4.03 11.82
CA HIS A 95 10.73 -4.16 10.50
C HIS A 95 10.35 -3.00 9.60
N ARG A 96 11.36 -2.33 9.03
CA ARG A 96 11.17 -1.26 8.05
C ARG A 96 11.58 -1.78 6.68
N LEU A 97 10.67 -1.65 5.72
CA LEU A 97 10.92 -2.07 4.35
C LEU A 97 10.63 -0.92 3.40
N HIS A 98 11.32 -0.92 2.27
CA HIS A 98 11.03 -0.02 1.15
C HIS A 98 10.78 -0.86 -0.10
N MET A 99 9.59 -0.66 -0.70
CA MET A 99 9.18 -1.33 -1.93
C MET A 99 8.68 -0.26 -2.89
N GLY A 100 9.60 0.38 -3.63
CA GLY A 100 9.29 1.52 -4.47
C GLY A 100 8.49 1.17 -5.72
N PHE A 101 7.51 1.99 -6.03
CA PHE A 101 6.69 1.88 -7.25
C PHE A 101 6.55 3.25 -7.90
N GLU A 102 6.48 3.26 -9.24
CA GLU A 102 6.16 4.47 -9.97
C GLU A 102 4.79 5.02 -9.54
N ASP A 103 4.69 6.35 -9.42
CA ASP A 103 3.40 6.97 -9.12
C ASP A 103 2.56 7.07 -10.40
N PRO A 104 1.48 6.27 -10.53
CA PRO A 104 0.66 6.30 -11.73
C PRO A 104 -0.11 7.61 -11.89
N ALA A 105 -0.27 8.40 -10.82
CA ALA A 105 -0.94 9.70 -10.89
C ALA A 105 -0.14 10.71 -11.71
N ASP A 106 1.17 10.50 -11.88
CA ASP A 106 2.04 11.37 -12.70
C ASP A 106 1.96 11.03 -14.19
N ALA A 107 1.26 9.95 -14.56
CA ALA A 107 1.15 9.53 -15.95
C ALA A 107 0.41 10.56 -16.79
N VAL A 108 0.92 10.79 -18.00
CA VAL A 108 0.33 11.70 -18.99
C VAL A 108 0.01 10.96 -20.26
N GLY A 109 -1.00 11.43 -20.99
CA GLY A 109 -1.44 10.82 -22.22
C GLY A 109 -2.97 10.74 -22.30
N THR A 110 -3.46 9.89 -23.20
CA THR A 110 -4.91 9.63 -23.31
C THR A 110 -5.40 8.91 -22.05
N GLU A 111 -6.70 8.90 -21.84
CA GLU A 111 -7.30 8.17 -20.72
C GLU A 111 -6.92 6.69 -20.75
N GLU A 112 -6.95 6.07 -21.93
CA GLU A 112 -6.56 4.67 -22.13
C GLU A 112 -5.07 4.43 -21.77
N GLU A 113 -4.19 5.33 -22.17
CA GLU A 113 -2.76 5.23 -21.86
C GLU A 113 -2.50 5.35 -20.37
N VAL A 114 -3.17 6.28 -19.71
CA VAL A 114 -3.06 6.50 -18.26
C VAL A 114 -3.62 5.30 -17.50
N LEU A 115 -4.78 4.77 -17.90
CA LEU A 115 -5.36 3.57 -17.28
C LEU A 115 -4.44 2.36 -17.42
N ALA A 116 -3.77 2.21 -18.58
CA ALA A 116 -2.81 1.12 -18.78
C ALA A 116 -1.67 1.19 -17.77
N ILE A 117 -1.20 2.39 -17.45
CA ILE A 117 -0.15 2.59 -16.43
C ILE A 117 -0.67 2.27 -15.03
N PHE A 118 -1.89 2.69 -14.68
CA PHE A 118 -2.51 2.31 -13.41
C PHE A 118 -2.64 0.79 -13.27
N ARG A 119 -3.03 0.09 -14.34
CA ARG A 119 -3.15 -1.38 -14.33
C ARG A 119 -1.78 -2.05 -14.15
N ARG A 120 -0.76 -1.55 -14.82
CA ARG A 120 0.61 -2.09 -14.71
C ARG A 120 1.13 -1.92 -13.29
N VAL A 121 1.01 -0.72 -12.70
CA VAL A 121 1.48 -0.46 -11.33
C VAL A 121 0.67 -1.29 -10.33
N ARG A 122 -0.65 -1.39 -10.51
CA ARG A 122 -1.51 -2.27 -9.70
C ARG A 122 -0.98 -3.71 -9.69
N ASP A 123 -0.66 -4.25 -10.86
CA ASP A 123 -0.22 -5.63 -10.99
C ASP A 123 1.17 -5.85 -10.37
N GLU A 124 2.06 -4.87 -10.50
CA GLU A 124 3.36 -4.88 -9.84
C GLU A 124 3.22 -4.89 -8.32
N ILE A 125 2.36 -4.03 -7.78
CA ILE A 125 2.08 -3.95 -6.35
C ILE A 125 1.52 -5.28 -5.85
N LYS A 126 0.54 -5.85 -6.56
CA LYS A 126 -0.06 -7.13 -6.20
C LYS A 126 1.00 -8.23 -6.09
N GLU A 127 1.85 -8.34 -7.11
CA GLU A 127 2.88 -9.38 -7.15
C GLU A 127 3.89 -9.23 -6.01
N GLU A 128 4.41 -8.03 -5.80
CA GLU A 128 5.43 -7.80 -4.77
C GLU A 128 4.87 -7.96 -3.35
N PHE A 129 3.67 -7.48 -3.10
CA PHE A 129 3.03 -7.64 -1.78
C PHE A 129 2.57 -9.07 -1.53
N PHE A 130 2.21 -9.82 -2.57
CA PHE A 130 1.92 -11.24 -2.42
C PHE A 130 3.18 -12.03 -2.04
N LYS A 131 4.31 -11.74 -2.65
CA LYS A 131 5.60 -12.35 -2.27
C LYS A 131 5.95 -12.03 -0.81
N LEU A 132 5.78 -10.78 -0.40
CA LEU A 132 6.01 -10.37 0.98
C LEU A 132 5.09 -11.12 1.93
N TYR A 133 3.81 -11.21 1.62
CA TYR A 133 2.84 -11.93 2.44
C TYR A 133 3.23 -13.41 2.61
N ARG A 134 3.62 -14.06 1.53
CA ARG A 134 4.04 -15.46 1.57
C ARG A 134 5.28 -15.68 2.43
N SER A 135 6.21 -14.72 2.43
CA SER A 135 7.46 -14.85 3.19
C SER A 135 7.28 -14.58 4.68
N THR A 136 6.31 -13.74 5.06
CA THR A 136 6.11 -13.28 6.45
C THR A 136 4.82 -13.82 7.07
N GLY A 137 3.67 -13.53 6.48
CA GLY A 137 2.36 -13.91 7.01
C GLY A 137 2.12 -15.41 6.99
N SER A 138 2.50 -16.06 5.89
CA SER A 138 2.34 -17.50 5.72
C SER A 138 3.25 -18.33 6.66
N ARG A 139 4.43 -17.79 7.02
CA ARG A 139 5.33 -18.42 7.98
C ARG A 139 4.74 -18.45 9.38
N GLU A 140 4.19 -17.34 9.86
CA GLU A 140 3.56 -17.27 11.16
C GLU A 140 2.41 -18.28 11.28
N ALA A 141 1.58 -18.39 10.24
CA ALA A 141 0.49 -19.36 10.21
C ALA A 141 1.01 -20.80 10.24
N LYS A 142 2.08 -21.11 9.51
CA LYS A 142 2.71 -22.43 9.52
C LYS A 142 3.36 -22.76 10.84
N ASP A 143 4.08 -21.81 11.44
CA ASP A 143 4.73 -22.00 12.73
C ASP A 143 3.72 -22.23 13.83
N LYS A 144 2.57 -21.54 13.80
CA LYS A 144 1.47 -21.74 14.74
C LYS A 144 0.79 -23.11 14.56
N GLN A 145 0.77 -23.67 13.35
CA GLN A 145 0.22 -24.99 13.10
C GLN A 145 1.15 -26.12 13.52
N LEU A 146 2.44 -25.87 13.61
CA LEU A 146 3.45 -26.84 14.04
C LEU A 146 3.56 -26.92 15.56
N LEU A 147 2.97 -26.00 16.25
CA LEU A 147 2.91 -25.98 17.71
C LEU A 147 1.61 -26.60 18.22
#